data_942d804e38eac15fcfbe1316183c2aba
#
_entry.id   942d804e38eac15fcfbe1316183c2aba
#
_cell.length_a   1.000
_cell.length_b   1.000
_cell.length_c   1.000
_cell.angle_alpha   90.00
_cell.angle_beta   90.00
_cell.angle_gamma   90.00
#
_symmetry.space_group_name_H-M   'P 1'
#
loop_
_entity.id
_entity.type
_entity.pdbx_description
1 polymer ?
#
loop_
_entity_poly.entity_id
_entity_poly.type
_entity_poly.pdbx_seq_one_letter_code
_entity_poly.pdbx_strand_id
1 'polypeptide(L)'
;YEYMLEEGFTSNLVVGDDGDIWAECTDPYTKETFLTQDLDATTILDKFVREHPDFSLNGAKGCFSLTGYQGILGYRTQNDIDIAADDPARPAFDATRQAENEAVKPVIARLKETGWTFGSHTWGHIRLSTSSMERIQRDTLRGAEDVGSLVGPTNILFYPHGARPDGDHDQGENYGEQFKWLQSQGFRIFASVGINSYSQIK
;
A
#
# COMPACT_ATOMS: atom_id res chain seq x y z
N TYR A 1 4.60 -13.80 1.53
CA TYR A 1 3.50 -13.93 0.57
C TYR A 1 3.10 -15.40 0.35
N GLU A 2 4.03 -16.28 -0.04
CA GLU A 2 3.85 -17.74 -0.03
C GLU A 2 3.41 -18.23 1.36
N TYR A 3 3.99 -17.66 2.39
CA TYR A 3 3.64 -17.86 3.79
C TYR A 3 2.16 -17.58 4.08
N MET A 4 1.60 -16.47 3.57
CA MET A 4 0.18 -16.15 3.75
C MET A 4 -0.74 -17.15 3.04
N LEU A 5 -0.37 -17.63 1.86
CA LEU A 5 -1.11 -18.67 1.15
C LEU A 5 -1.17 -19.99 1.95
N GLU A 6 -0.08 -20.37 2.61
CA GLU A 6 -0.03 -21.57 3.45
C GLU A 6 -0.89 -21.45 4.71
N GLU A 7 -1.04 -20.24 5.24
CA GLU A 7 -1.83 -19.97 6.45
C GLU A 7 -3.30 -19.66 6.16
N GLY A 8 -3.72 -19.54 4.89
CA GLY A 8 -5.10 -19.31 4.51
C GLY A 8 -5.57 -17.86 4.61
N PHE A 9 -4.64 -16.91 4.59
CA PHE A 9 -4.97 -15.49 4.48
C PHE A 9 -5.34 -15.10 3.04
N THR A 10 -5.97 -13.93 2.89
CA THR A 10 -6.22 -13.33 1.59
C THR A 10 -4.90 -13.15 0.83
N SER A 11 -4.84 -13.72 -0.35
CA SER A 11 -3.67 -13.62 -1.23
C SER A 11 -3.74 -12.36 -2.10
N ASN A 12 -4.87 -12.17 -2.79
CA ASN A 12 -5.09 -11.07 -3.71
C ASN A 12 -6.47 -10.45 -3.49
N LEU A 13 -6.60 -9.17 -3.87
CA LEU A 13 -7.89 -8.59 -4.20
C LEU A 13 -8.15 -8.76 -5.69
N VAL A 14 -9.34 -9.15 -6.07
CA VAL A 14 -9.75 -9.34 -7.47
C VAL A 14 -11.07 -8.65 -7.74
N VAL A 15 -11.35 -8.35 -9.01
CA VAL A 15 -12.69 -7.90 -9.44
C VAL A 15 -13.48 -9.14 -9.83
N GLY A 16 -14.59 -9.39 -9.14
CA GLY A 16 -15.49 -10.50 -9.44
C GLY A 16 -16.35 -10.26 -10.68
N ASP A 17 -17.09 -11.29 -11.09
CA ASP A 17 -17.98 -11.24 -12.26
C ASP A 17 -19.13 -10.23 -12.08
N ASP A 18 -19.48 -9.91 -10.84
CA ASP A 18 -20.45 -8.89 -10.45
C ASP A 18 -19.89 -7.45 -10.51
N GLY A 19 -18.59 -7.31 -10.77
CA GLY A 19 -17.86 -6.06 -10.79
C GLY A 19 -17.46 -5.52 -9.41
N ASP A 20 -17.72 -6.25 -8.33
CA ASP A 20 -17.30 -5.89 -6.98
C ASP A 20 -15.90 -6.42 -6.67
N ILE A 21 -15.28 -5.87 -5.60
CA ILE A 21 -14.02 -6.39 -5.08
C ILE A 21 -14.28 -7.64 -4.24
N TRP A 22 -13.51 -8.66 -4.53
CA TRP A 22 -13.46 -9.93 -3.80
C TRP A 22 -12.07 -10.20 -3.29
N ALA A 23 -11.97 -10.88 -2.17
CA ALA A 23 -10.72 -11.42 -1.65
C ALA A 23 -10.55 -12.84 -2.16
N GLU A 24 -9.43 -13.11 -2.83
CA GLU A 24 -8.99 -14.47 -3.15
C GLU A 24 -8.27 -15.03 -1.94
N CYS A 25 -8.74 -16.15 -1.43
CA CYS A 25 -8.22 -16.79 -0.24
C CYS A 25 -7.87 -18.25 -0.54
N THR A 26 -6.88 -18.77 0.18
CA THR A 26 -6.52 -20.18 0.14
C THR A 26 -6.85 -20.83 1.47
N ASP A 27 -7.64 -21.92 1.45
CA ASP A 27 -7.92 -22.70 2.65
C ASP A 27 -6.62 -23.33 3.17
N PRO A 28 -6.26 -23.15 4.45
CA PRO A 28 -4.99 -23.64 4.98
C PRO A 28 -4.92 -25.17 5.08
N TYR A 29 -6.06 -25.86 5.07
CA TYR A 29 -6.13 -27.31 5.22
C TYR A 29 -6.29 -28.01 3.86
N THR A 30 -7.24 -27.57 3.05
CA THR A 30 -7.53 -28.21 1.75
C THR A 30 -6.63 -27.69 0.64
N LYS A 31 -6.02 -26.49 0.82
CA LYS A 31 -5.24 -25.76 -0.20
C LYS A 31 -6.08 -25.34 -1.40
N GLU A 32 -7.39 -25.37 -1.30
CA GLU A 32 -8.31 -24.88 -2.30
C GLU A 32 -8.38 -23.34 -2.27
N THR A 33 -8.36 -22.72 -3.43
CA THR A 33 -8.54 -21.27 -3.59
C THR A 33 -10.02 -20.96 -3.81
N PHE A 34 -10.51 -19.94 -3.12
CA PHE A 34 -11.90 -19.49 -3.21
C PHE A 34 -12.00 -17.98 -3.10
N LEU A 35 -13.10 -17.41 -3.58
CA LEU A 35 -13.40 -15.98 -3.45
C LEU A 35 -14.37 -15.74 -2.30
N THR A 36 -14.15 -14.68 -1.54
CA THR A 36 -15.00 -14.28 -0.42
C THR A 36 -15.02 -12.78 -0.22
N GLN A 37 -16.09 -12.26 0.41
CA GLN A 37 -16.16 -10.86 0.86
C GLN A 37 -16.10 -10.74 2.39
N ASP A 38 -15.87 -11.83 3.11
CA ASP A 38 -16.00 -11.89 4.57
C ASP A 38 -14.65 -12.08 5.32
N LEU A 39 -13.52 -12.19 4.62
CA LEU A 39 -12.20 -12.47 5.22
C LEU A 39 -11.16 -11.38 5.03
N ASP A 40 -11.45 -10.32 4.29
CA ASP A 40 -10.54 -9.18 4.11
C ASP A 40 -11.21 -7.88 4.54
N ALA A 41 -10.45 -7.01 5.20
CA ALA A 41 -10.97 -5.74 5.71
C ALA A 41 -11.56 -4.85 4.59
N THR A 42 -11.00 -4.91 3.38
CA THR A 42 -11.47 -4.16 2.22
C THR A 42 -12.88 -4.58 1.83
N THR A 43 -13.06 -5.88 1.61
CA THR A 43 -14.34 -6.45 1.15
C THR A 43 -15.41 -6.39 2.23
N ILE A 44 -15.04 -6.60 3.50
CA ILE A 44 -15.94 -6.44 4.65
C ILE A 44 -16.44 -4.99 4.73
N LEU A 45 -15.55 -3.99 4.60
CA LEU A 45 -15.95 -2.58 4.63
C LEU A 45 -16.79 -2.21 3.40
N ASP A 46 -16.48 -2.73 2.22
CA ASP A 46 -17.27 -2.51 1.00
C ASP A 46 -18.71 -3.00 1.18
N LYS A 47 -18.87 -4.20 1.72
CA LYS A 47 -20.17 -4.79 2.04
C LYS A 47 -20.90 -3.97 3.10
N PHE A 48 -20.23 -3.58 4.18
CA PHE A 48 -20.80 -2.78 5.26
C PHE A 48 -21.30 -1.42 4.77
N VAL A 49 -20.51 -0.68 3.99
CA VAL A 49 -20.91 0.63 3.45
C VAL A 49 -22.06 0.50 2.47
N ARG A 50 -22.16 -0.59 1.72
CA ARG A 50 -23.30 -0.85 0.84
C ARG A 50 -24.60 -1.07 1.63
N GLU A 51 -24.54 -1.73 2.77
CA GLU A 51 -25.67 -1.96 3.66
C GLU A 51 -26.00 -0.74 4.55
N HIS A 52 -24.99 0.08 4.83
CA HIS A 52 -25.06 1.26 5.70
C HIS A 52 -24.45 2.49 5.03
N PRO A 53 -25.10 3.04 3.98
CA PRO A 53 -24.53 4.13 3.19
C PRO A 53 -24.33 5.43 3.98
N ASP A 54 -25.04 5.61 5.08
CA ASP A 54 -24.92 6.74 6.01
C ASP A 54 -23.62 6.68 6.86
N PHE A 55 -22.95 5.54 6.93
CA PHE A 55 -21.66 5.40 7.58
C PHE A 55 -20.56 6.14 6.84
N SER A 56 -20.64 6.23 5.53
CA SER A 56 -19.59 6.77 4.67
C SER A 56 -19.89 8.19 4.22
N LEU A 57 -18.98 9.14 4.51
CA LEU A 57 -19.09 10.51 3.99
C LEU A 57 -18.79 10.53 2.48
N ASN A 58 -19.81 10.78 1.67
CA ASN A 58 -19.70 10.85 0.21
C ASN A 58 -19.09 9.59 -0.46
N GLY A 59 -19.28 8.43 0.13
CA GLY A 59 -18.75 7.17 -0.37
C GLY A 59 -17.26 6.92 -0.03
N ALA A 60 -16.62 7.80 0.73
CA ALA A 60 -15.24 7.58 1.17
C ALA A 60 -15.15 6.37 2.11
N LYS A 61 -14.16 5.51 1.92
CA LYS A 61 -13.98 4.31 2.73
C LYS A 61 -12.68 4.34 3.52
N GLY A 62 -11.55 4.08 2.87
CA GLY A 62 -10.27 4.02 3.54
C GLY A 62 -9.11 4.46 2.65
N CYS A 63 -7.93 4.44 3.24
CA CYS A 63 -6.69 4.72 2.53
C CYS A 63 -5.73 3.53 2.72
N PHE A 64 -5.35 2.91 1.61
CA PHE A 64 -4.30 1.89 1.63
C PHE A 64 -2.94 2.54 1.87
N SER A 65 -2.24 2.06 2.87
CA SER A 65 -0.87 2.45 3.19
C SER A 65 0.09 1.49 2.49
N LEU A 66 0.53 1.84 1.28
CA LEU A 66 1.25 0.93 0.40
C LEU A 66 2.77 1.03 0.56
N THR A 67 3.39 -0.13 0.72
CA THR A 67 4.83 -0.35 0.47
C THR A 67 5.01 -0.92 -0.94
N GLY A 68 6.26 -0.88 -1.48
CA GLY A 68 6.54 -1.38 -2.82
C GLY A 68 7.39 -2.65 -2.87
N TYR A 69 8.13 -2.96 -1.80
CA TYR A 69 9.18 -3.98 -1.83
C TYR A 69 8.67 -5.44 -2.02
N GLN A 70 7.39 -5.68 -1.82
CA GLN A 70 6.75 -6.98 -2.07
C GLN A 70 5.57 -6.90 -3.04
N GLY A 71 5.44 -5.77 -3.76
CA GLY A 71 4.29 -5.49 -4.60
C GLY A 71 3.12 -4.89 -3.81
N ILE A 72 1.94 -4.82 -4.45
CA ILE A 72 0.75 -4.18 -3.88
C ILE A 72 -0.50 -5.05 -4.05
N LEU A 73 -1.43 -4.96 -3.11
CA LEU A 73 -2.76 -5.60 -3.16
C LEU A 73 -2.73 -7.12 -3.42
N GLY A 74 -1.60 -7.76 -3.13
CA GLY A 74 -1.38 -9.18 -3.39
C GLY A 74 -0.56 -9.49 -4.65
N TYR A 75 -0.36 -8.54 -5.52
CA TYR A 75 0.33 -8.70 -6.80
C TYR A 75 1.83 -8.40 -6.69
N ARG A 76 2.67 -9.21 -7.33
CA ARG A 76 4.15 -9.08 -7.33
C ARG A 76 4.61 -7.99 -8.32
N THR A 77 4.24 -6.76 -8.04
CA THR A 77 4.49 -5.60 -8.92
C THR A 77 5.87 -4.97 -8.75
N GLN A 78 6.63 -5.35 -7.72
CA GLN A 78 7.94 -4.75 -7.40
C GLN A 78 8.97 -5.00 -8.49
N ASN A 79 9.83 -4.02 -8.73
CA ASN A 79 11.05 -4.22 -9.49
C ASN A 79 12.14 -4.73 -8.54
N ASP A 80 12.65 -5.92 -8.79
CA ASP A 80 13.75 -6.49 -7.99
C ASP A 80 15.09 -6.00 -8.56
N ILE A 81 15.74 -5.12 -7.80
CA ILE A 81 17.06 -4.56 -8.18
C ILE A 81 18.22 -5.51 -7.86
N ASP A 82 17.98 -6.55 -7.07
CA ASP A 82 19.00 -7.51 -6.72
C ASP A 82 19.24 -8.52 -7.85
N ILE A 83 18.28 -8.60 -8.80
CA ILE A 83 18.46 -9.36 -10.06
C ILE A 83 19.16 -8.44 -11.08
N ALA A 84 20.42 -8.75 -11.38
CA ALA A 84 21.19 -7.99 -12.35
C ALA A 84 20.54 -8.01 -13.75
N ALA A 85 20.79 -6.95 -14.54
CA ALA A 85 20.18 -6.83 -15.87
C ALA A 85 20.62 -7.95 -16.84
N ASP A 86 21.80 -8.52 -16.62
CA ASP A 86 22.39 -9.63 -17.39
C ASP A 86 22.16 -11.00 -16.74
N ASP A 87 21.44 -11.06 -15.61
CA ASP A 87 21.08 -12.32 -14.97
C ASP A 87 20.14 -13.13 -15.86
N PRO A 88 20.42 -14.43 -16.08
CA PRO A 88 19.55 -15.30 -16.88
C PRO A 88 18.08 -15.38 -16.38
N ALA A 89 17.83 -15.13 -15.10
CA ALA A 89 16.48 -15.09 -14.52
C ALA A 89 15.73 -13.79 -14.81
N ARG A 90 16.42 -12.71 -15.20
CA ARG A 90 15.85 -11.38 -15.39
C ARG A 90 14.69 -11.34 -16.38
N PRO A 91 14.75 -11.96 -17.58
CA PRO A 91 13.63 -11.94 -18.53
C PRO A 91 12.35 -12.59 -17.99
N ALA A 92 12.47 -13.70 -17.25
CA ALA A 92 11.33 -14.38 -16.67
C ALA A 92 10.71 -13.54 -15.53
N PHE A 93 11.56 -12.92 -14.71
CA PHE A 93 11.12 -11.99 -13.66
C PHE A 93 10.37 -10.79 -14.25
N ASP A 94 10.92 -10.14 -15.27
CA ASP A 94 10.30 -8.96 -15.91
C ASP A 94 8.96 -9.33 -16.56
N ALA A 95 8.86 -10.50 -17.20
CA ALA A 95 7.61 -10.99 -17.78
C ALA A 95 6.53 -11.23 -16.70
N THR A 96 6.90 -11.87 -15.58
CA THR A 96 6.00 -12.05 -14.43
C THR A 96 5.54 -10.71 -13.87
N ARG A 97 6.48 -9.81 -13.59
CA ARG A 97 6.18 -8.47 -13.09
C ARG A 97 5.24 -7.71 -14.02
N GLN A 98 5.44 -7.79 -15.32
CA GLN A 98 4.57 -7.14 -16.30
C GLN A 98 3.15 -7.73 -16.25
N ALA A 99 2.99 -9.04 -16.16
CA ALA A 99 1.69 -9.68 -16.04
C ALA A 99 0.98 -9.26 -14.75
N GLU A 100 1.68 -9.24 -13.63
CA GLU A 100 1.17 -8.79 -12.32
C GLU A 100 0.74 -7.30 -12.36
N ASN A 101 1.54 -6.44 -12.99
CA ASN A 101 1.21 -5.04 -13.18
C ASN A 101 -0.08 -4.85 -14.01
N GLU A 102 -0.29 -5.65 -15.05
CA GLU A 102 -1.54 -5.58 -15.83
C GLU A 102 -2.73 -6.14 -15.03
N ALA A 103 -2.54 -7.21 -14.30
CA ALA A 103 -3.59 -7.86 -13.52
C ALA A 103 -4.11 -6.99 -12.36
N VAL A 104 -3.25 -6.18 -11.72
CA VAL A 104 -3.67 -5.31 -10.61
C VAL A 104 -4.42 -4.04 -11.05
N LYS A 105 -4.28 -3.60 -12.29
CA LYS A 105 -4.89 -2.36 -12.78
C LYS A 105 -6.41 -2.29 -12.62
N PRO A 106 -7.19 -3.31 -13.02
CA PRO A 106 -8.64 -3.28 -12.82
C PRO A 106 -9.04 -3.21 -11.35
N VAL A 107 -8.28 -3.86 -10.46
CA VAL A 107 -8.50 -3.81 -9.01
C VAL A 107 -8.29 -2.39 -8.49
N ILE A 108 -7.18 -1.75 -8.86
CA ILE A 108 -6.89 -0.34 -8.49
C ILE A 108 -8.00 0.58 -8.99
N ALA A 109 -8.42 0.42 -10.24
CA ALA A 109 -9.49 1.24 -10.83
C ALA A 109 -10.78 1.09 -10.04
N ARG A 110 -11.20 -0.15 -9.76
CA ARG A 110 -12.43 -0.42 -9.02
C ARG A 110 -12.38 0.09 -7.58
N LEU A 111 -11.26 -0.08 -6.88
CA LEU A 111 -11.08 0.47 -5.54
C LEU A 111 -11.26 1.99 -5.52
N LYS A 112 -10.66 2.71 -6.47
CA LYS A 112 -10.82 4.18 -6.59
C LYS A 112 -12.25 4.59 -6.86
N GLU A 113 -12.93 3.91 -7.78
CA GLU A 113 -14.35 4.16 -8.12
C GLU A 113 -15.25 3.99 -6.91
N THR A 114 -14.91 3.08 -6.01
CA THR A 114 -15.73 2.74 -4.84
C THR A 114 -15.34 3.48 -3.56
N GLY A 115 -14.45 4.48 -3.64
CA GLY A 115 -14.16 5.39 -2.53
C GLY A 115 -12.89 5.06 -1.73
N TRP A 116 -12.06 4.16 -2.22
CA TRP A 116 -10.74 3.89 -1.64
C TRP A 116 -9.69 4.86 -2.18
N THR A 117 -8.72 5.20 -1.35
CA THR A 117 -7.57 6.02 -1.69
C THR A 117 -6.26 5.28 -1.41
N PHE A 118 -5.15 5.82 -1.93
CA PHE A 118 -3.83 5.21 -1.78
C PHE A 118 -2.85 6.23 -1.22
N GLY A 119 -2.10 5.81 -0.20
CA GLY A 119 -1.02 6.56 0.40
C GLY A 119 0.28 5.78 0.38
N SER A 120 1.40 6.47 0.44
CA SER A 120 2.72 5.86 0.55
C SER A 120 3.00 5.42 1.98
N HIS A 121 3.62 4.25 2.13
CA HIS A 121 4.21 3.79 3.38
C HIS A 121 5.72 3.56 3.22
N THR A 122 6.36 4.38 2.41
CA THR A 122 7.71 4.21 1.84
C THR A 122 7.81 2.95 0.97
N TRP A 123 8.72 2.91 0.01
CA TRP A 123 8.87 1.73 -0.82
C TRP A 123 9.35 0.52 -0.02
N GLY A 124 10.40 0.70 0.78
CA GLY A 124 11.08 -0.36 1.53
C GLY A 124 10.70 -0.44 3.01
N HIS A 125 9.56 0.15 3.44
CA HIS A 125 9.14 0.18 4.85
C HIS A 125 10.25 0.71 5.76
N ILE A 126 10.96 1.76 5.34
CA ILE A 126 12.14 2.29 6.03
C ILE A 126 11.75 3.11 7.27
N ARG A 127 12.56 3.03 8.32
CA ARG A 127 12.42 3.90 9.50
C ARG A 127 12.99 5.29 9.17
N LEU A 128 12.12 6.28 8.95
CA LEU A 128 12.52 7.63 8.51
C LEU A 128 13.42 8.31 9.53
N SER A 129 13.12 8.21 10.84
CA SER A 129 13.86 8.90 11.91
C SER A 129 15.35 8.54 11.99
N THR A 130 15.76 7.39 11.45
CA THR A 130 17.14 6.90 11.48
C THR A 130 17.75 6.71 10.10
N SER A 131 17.00 7.02 9.04
CA SER A 131 17.47 6.92 7.66
C SER A 131 18.21 8.19 7.23
N SER A 132 19.28 8.02 6.43
CA SER A 132 19.95 9.17 5.80
C SER A 132 19.05 9.81 4.73
N MET A 133 19.34 11.06 4.39
CA MET A 133 18.64 11.78 3.33
C MET A 133 18.69 11.03 1.99
N GLU A 134 19.85 10.49 1.63
CA GLU A 134 20.03 9.72 0.39
C GLU A 134 19.18 8.46 0.36
N ARG A 135 19.02 7.79 1.51
CA ARG A 135 18.16 6.61 1.63
C ARG A 135 16.70 6.97 1.46
N ILE A 136 16.25 8.05 2.10
CA ILE A 136 14.86 8.55 1.99
C ILE A 136 14.57 8.95 0.54
N GLN A 137 15.49 9.67 -0.10
CA GLN A 137 15.35 10.10 -1.49
C GLN A 137 15.20 8.91 -2.44
N ARG A 138 16.12 7.96 -2.35
CA ARG A 138 16.12 6.76 -3.19
C ARG A 138 14.86 5.92 -3.00
N ASP A 139 14.43 5.71 -1.75
CA ASP A 139 13.23 4.96 -1.40
C ASP A 139 11.96 5.63 -1.93
N THR A 140 11.84 6.95 -1.74
CA THR A 140 10.69 7.74 -2.20
C THR A 140 10.58 7.74 -3.73
N LEU A 141 11.69 7.95 -4.45
CA LEU A 141 11.69 7.94 -5.91
C LEU A 141 11.34 6.55 -6.46
N ARG A 142 11.85 5.50 -5.83
CA ARG A 142 11.50 4.14 -6.18
C ARG A 142 10.02 3.84 -5.92
N GLY A 143 9.46 4.34 -4.82
CA GLY A 143 8.02 4.24 -4.54
C GLY A 143 7.17 4.94 -5.58
N ALA A 144 7.60 6.11 -6.07
CA ALA A 144 6.92 6.81 -7.15
C ALA A 144 6.97 6.03 -8.48
N GLU A 145 8.09 5.37 -8.78
CA GLU A 145 8.27 4.57 -9.98
C GLU A 145 7.47 3.25 -9.93
N ASP A 146 7.63 2.46 -8.86
CA ASP A 146 7.04 1.12 -8.78
C ASP A 146 5.54 1.17 -8.41
N VAL A 147 5.19 1.95 -7.39
CA VAL A 147 3.81 2.01 -6.87
C VAL A 147 3.04 3.16 -7.51
N GLY A 148 3.64 4.35 -7.56
CA GLY A 148 3.01 5.55 -8.09
C GLY A 148 2.63 5.42 -9.56
N SER A 149 3.39 4.68 -10.38
CA SER A 149 3.05 4.38 -11.78
C SER A 149 1.76 3.59 -11.94
N LEU A 150 1.38 2.79 -10.93
CA LEU A 150 0.17 1.96 -10.93
C LEU A 150 -1.02 2.69 -10.29
N VAL A 151 -0.83 3.22 -9.08
CA VAL A 151 -1.90 3.85 -8.32
C VAL A 151 -2.05 5.35 -8.57
N GLY A 152 -1.14 5.97 -9.35
CA GLY A 152 -1.07 7.41 -9.53
C GLY A 152 -0.36 8.11 -8.35
N PRO A 153 -0.14 9.44 -8.48
CA PRO A 153 0.51 10.21 -7.44
C PRO A 153 -0.34 10.29 -6.18
N THR A 154 0.32 10.26 -5.03
CA THR A 154 -0.33 10.48 -3.73
C THR A 154 0.31 11.64 -2.99
N ASN A 155 -0.48 12.36 -2.20
CA ASN A 155 -0.01 13.39 -1.29
C ASN A 155 0.00 12.92 0.19
N ILE A 156 -0.24 11.63 0.45
CA ILE A 156 -0.33 11.03 1.77
C ILE A 156 0.90 10.15 2.03
N LEU A 157 1.58 10.39 3.15
CA LEU A 157 2.67 9.55 3.63
C LEU A 157 2.38 9.06 5.05
N PHE A 158 2.29 7.76 5.20
CA PHE A 158 2.24 7.07 6.49
C PHE A 158 3.66 6.72 6.93
N TYR A 159 4.02 7.04 8.16
CA TYR A 159 5.37 6.76 8.67
C TYR A 159 5.51 5.30 9.10
N PRO A 160 6.38 4.49 8.45
CA PRO A 160 6.68 3.17 8.95
C PRO A 160 7.17 3.21 10.39
N HIS A 161 6.74 2.26 11.20
CA HIS A 161 7.06 2.20 12.63
C HIS A 161 6.66 3.45 13.44
N GLY A 162 5.82 4.33 12.91
CA GLY A 162 5.51 5.63 13.51
C GLY A 162 6.70 6.61 13.50
N ALA A 163 7.79 6.27 12.85
CA ALA A 163 9.06 7.02 12.89
C ALA A 163 9.03 8.24 11.96
N ARG A 164 8.98 9.43 12.55
CA ARG A 164 8.94 10.71 11.82
C ARG A 164 10.27 10.98 11.10
N PRO A 165 10.25 11.71 9.96
CA PRO A 165 11.46 12.27 9.40
C PRO A 165 12.10 13.28 10.39
N ASP A 166 13.42 13.46 10.28
CA ASP A 166 14.22 14.35 11.14
C ASP A 166 14.24 13.96 12.64
N GLY A 167 13.88 12.70 12.96
CA GLY A 167 13.88 12.16 14.33
C GLY A 167 12.55 12.25 15.05
N ASP A 168 12.46 11.57 16.19
CA ASP A 168 11.23 11.43 16.98
C ASP A 168 11.00 12.62 17.94
N HIS A 169 11.78 13.68 17.83
CA HIS A 169 11.63 14.85 18.68
C HIS A 169 10.45 15.71 18.23
N ASP A 170 9.67 16.18 19.20
CA ASP A 170 8.65 17.18 18.99
C ASP A 170 9.35 18.51 18.64
N GLN A 171 9.57 18.74 17.35
CA GLN A 171 10.29 19.91 16.84
C GLN A 171 9.39 21.17 16.80
N GLY A 172 8.15 21.08 17.30
CA GLY A 172 7.18 22.15 17.14
C GLY A 172 6.94 22.49 15.65
N GLU A 173 7.06 23.77 15.28
CA GLU A 173 6.89 24.23 13.90
C GLU A 173 8.18 24.11 13.03
N ASN A 174 9.30 23.69 13.61
CA ASN A 174 10.58 23.58 12.92
C ASN A 174 10.77 22.20 12.32
N TYR A 175 10.22 22.00 11.14
CA TYR A 175 10.45 20.81 10.33
C TYR A 175 11.88 20.82 9.76
N GLY A 176 12.57 19.68 9.87
CA GLY A 176 13.93 19.50 9.35
C GLY A 176 14.01 19.34 7.82
N GLU A 177 15.19 19.05 7.33
CA GLU A 177 15.46 18.96 5.89
C GLU A 177 14.76 17.77 5.21
N GLN A 178 14.66 16.63 5.92
CA GLN A 178 13.99 15.43 5.40
C GLN A 178 12.50 15.70 5.17
N PHE A 179 11.83 16.31 6.13
CA PHE A 179 10.42 16.66 6.02
C PHE A 179 10.18 17.66 4.88
N LYS A 180 10.97 18.74 4.80
CA LYS A 180 10.87 19.75 3.74
C LYS A 180 11.09 19.13 2.36
N TRP A 181 12.04 18.21 2.24
CA TRP A 181 12.27 17.50 1.00
C TRP A 181 11.07 16.62 0.61
N LEU A 182 10.50 15.85 1.55
CA LEU A 182 9.30 15.06 1.31
C LEU A 182 8.12 15.96 0.89
N GLN A 183 7.95 17.14 1.49
CA GLN A 183 6.95 18.11 1.03
C GLN A 183 7.21 18.56 -0.40
N SER A 184 8.47 18.76 -0.80
CA SER A 184 8.83 19.13 -2.17
C SER A 184 8.50 18.04 -3.19
N GLN A 185 8.41 16.76 -2.75
CA GLN A 185 7.96 15.63 -3.56
C GLN A 185 6.42 15.54 -3.69
N GLY A 186 5.68 16.45 -3.07
CA GLY A 186 4.22 16.53 -3.20
C GLY A 186 3.45 16.01 -1.99
N PHE A 187 4.10 15.44 -0.99
CA PHE A 187 3.41 15.03 0.23
C PHE A 187 2.86 16.23 1.01
N ARG A 188 1.63 16.12 1.49
CA ARG A 188 0.93 17.18 2.25
C ARG A 188 0.29 16.65 3.53
N ILE A 189 -0.07 15.36 3.54
CA ILE A 189 -0.68 14.67 4.67
C ILE A 189 0.34 13.66 5.19
N PHE A 190 0.70 13.81 6.45
CA PHE A 190 1.68 12.96 7.11
C PHE A 190 1.01 12.31 8.32
N ALA A 191 0.97 10.97 8.33
CA ALA A 191 0.32 10.20 9.37
C ALA A 191 1.31 9.30 10.11
N SER A 192 1.30 9.37 11.42
CA SER A 192 2.08 8.50 12.30
C SER A 192 1.19 7.38 12.82
N VAL A 193 1.75 6.19 13.00
CA VAL A 193 1.12 5.15 13.81
C VAL A 193 1.27 5.57 15.29
N GLY A 194 0.18 5.99 15.90
CA GLY A 194 0.17 6.42 17.31
C GLY A 194 -0.05 5.25 18.26
N ILE A 195 0.70 5.23 19.35
CA ILE A 195 0.45 4.32 20.49
C ILE A 195 -0.57 4.95 21.45
N ASN A 196 -0.77 6.24 21.36
CA ASN A 196 -1.68 6.99 22.24
C ASN A 196 -3.01 7.21 21.52
N SER A 197 -4.10 6.89 22.19
CA SER A 197 -5.44 7.26 21.71
C SER A 197 -5.51 8.78 21.56
N TYR A 198 -5.93 9.26 20.39
CA TYR A 198 -6.14 10.67 20.11
C TYR A 198 -7.40 11.19 20.81
N SER A 199 -7.46 11.11 22.12
CA SER A 199 -8.58 11.64 22.92
C SER A 199 -8.36 13.08 23.35
N GLN A 200 -7.59 13.87 22.62
CA GLN A 200 -7.48 15.31 22.87
C GLN A 200 -7.98 16.10 21.66
N ILE A 201 -9.29 16.04 21.45
CA ILE A 201 -10.00 17.18 20.87
C ILE A 201 -10.26 18.15 22.04
N LYS A 202 -9.46 19.18 22.13
CA LYS A 202 -9.82 20.38 22.92
C LYS A 202 -10.59 21.33 22.04
#